data_dfb51084f6258f5769f9fe5e8a44a5f5
#
_entry.id   dfb51084f6258f5769f9fe5e8a44a5f5
#
_cell.length_a   1.000
_cell.length_b   1.000
_cell.length_c   1.000
_cell.angle_alpha   90.00
_cell.angle_beta   90.00
_cell.angle_gamma   90.00
#
_symmetry.space_group_name_H-M   'P 1'
#
loop_
_entity.id
_entity.type
_entity.pdbx_description
1 polymer ?
#
loop_
_entity_poly.entity_id
_entity_poly.type
_entity_poly.pdbx_seq_one_letter_code
_entity_poly.pdbx_strand_id
1 'polypeptide(L)'
;ALNADLFVSLHCNHSDNPDARGIEVYASRKQEKFSKASVFMGYQIESALCEAIGYDSRGVKFANFQVLRETADYCTAILIELGFLSNWDEESYISDNHNIERIALSILLSIQKSIEL
;
A
#
# COMPACT_ATOMS: atom_id res chain seq x y z
N ALA A 1 -24.51 1.19 -3.98
CA ALA A 1 -23.17 1.64 -3.61
C ALA A 1 -22.79 1.08 -2.25
N LEU A 2 -21.53 0.70 -2.10
CA LEU A 2 -21.00 0.24 -0.81
C LEU A 2 -20.64 1.47 0.03
N ASN A 3 -21.08 1.50 1.28
CA ASN A 3 -20.67 2.54 2.23
C ASN A 3 -19.33 2.13 2.87
N ALA A 4 -18.29 2.08 2.06
CA ALA A 4 -16.98 1.70 2.54
C ALA A 4 -16.31 2.88 3.25
N ASP A 5 -15.60 2.57 4.34
CA ASP A 5 -14.80 3.55 5.08
C ASP A 5 -13.35 3.59 4.60
N LEU A 6 -12.91 2.53 3.94
CA LEU A 6 -11.55 2.40 3.44
C LEU A 6 -11.54 1.57 2.16
N PHE A 7 -10.83 2.04 1.16
CA PHE A 7 -10.52 1.30 -0.06
C PHE A 7 -9.02 1.04 -0.11
N VAL A 8 -8.65 -0.23 -0.29
CA VAL A 8 -7.24 -0.64 -0.45
C VAL A 8 -7.08 -1.46 -1.72
N SER A 9 -6.23 -0.99 -2.62
CA SER A 9 -5.85 -1.72 -3.82
C SER A 9 -4.45 -2.30 -3.64
N LEU A 10 -4.28 -3.58 -3.91
CA LEU A 10 -3.00 -4.28 -3.73
C LEU A 10 -2.40 -4.62 -5.09
N HIS A 11 -1.15 -4.23 -5.29
CA HIS A 11 -0.41 -4.43 -6.53
C HIS A 11 1.02 -4.85 -6.27
N CYS A 12 1.65 -5.42 -7.27
CA CYS A 12 3.09 -5.62 -7.31
C CYS A 12 3.66 -4.73 -8.40
N ASN A 13 4.78 -4.11 -8.09
CA ASN A 13 5.44 -3.14 -8.95
C ASN A 13 6.34 -3.81 -9.98
N HIS A 14 6.77 -3.05 -10.97
CA HIS A 14 7.73 -3.47 -11.99
C HIS A 14 8.59 -2.29 -12.41
N SER A 15 9.86 -2.57 -12.71
CA SER A 15 10.79 -1.59 -13.25
C SER A 15 11.73 -2.27 -14.25
N ASP A 16 12.19 -1.52 -15.25
CA ASP A 16 13.25 -1.99 -16.15
C ASP A 16 14.59 -2.14 -15.44
N ASN A 17 14.75 -1.47 -14.29
CA ASN A 17 15.90 -1.63 -13.42
C ASN A 17 15.65 -2.79 -12.45
N PRO A 18 16.37 -3.93 -12.59
CA PRO A 18 16.14 -5.09 -11.71
C PRO A 18 16.58 -4.85 -10.26
N ASP A 19 17.31 -3.77 -9.99
CA ASP A 19 17.71 -3.40 -8.63
C ASP A 19 16.68 -2.54 -7.92
N ALA A 20 15.66 -2.05 -8.63
CA ALA A 20 14.57 -1.31 -7.99
C ALA A 20 13.83 -2.22 -7.02
N ARG A 21 13.63 -1.73 -5.79
CA ARG A 21 13.06 -2.51 -4.70
C ARG A 21 12.36 -1.64 -3.69
N GLY A 22 11.51 -2.25 -2.88
CA GLY A 22 10.85 -1.60 -1.76
C GLY A 22 9.35 -1.50 -1.93
N ILE A 23 8.71 -1.02 -0.86
CA ILE A 23 7.27 -0.82 -0.80
C ILE A 23 6.98 0.66 -0.98
N GLU A 24 5.96 0.96 -1.79
CA GLU A 24 5.44 2.32 -1.89
C GLU A 24 3.92 2.30 -1.83
N VAL A 25 3.36 3.38 -1.32
CA VAL A 25 1.92 3.56 -1.21
C VAL A 25 1.54 4.83 -1.95
N TYR A 26 0.44 4.76 -2.67
CA TYR A 26 -0.11 5.89 -3.42
C TYR A 26 -1.45 6.31 -2.86
N ALA A 27 -1.63 7.62 -2.71
CA ALA A 27 -2.91 8.27 -2.52
C ALA A 27 -3.28 9.02 -3.80
N SER A 28 -4.54 9.41 -3.94
CA SER A 28 -4.97 10.16 -5.11
C SER A 28 -4.27 11.52 -5.18
N ARG A 29 -3.85 11.91 -6.38
CA ARG A 29 -3.35 13.25 -6.66
C ARG A 29 -4.41 14.32 -6.41
N LYS A 30 -5.67 13.94 -6.46
CA LYS A 30 -6.80 14.80 -6.20
C LYS A 30 -6.87 15.13 -4.71
N GLN A 31 -6.70 16.40 -4.35
CA GLN A 31 -6.67 16.87 -2.95
C GLN A 31 -8.09 17.02 -2.44
N GLU A 32 -8.67 15.94 -1.95
CA GLU A 32 -10.05 15.88 -1.50
C GLU A 32 -10.17 15.68 0.01
N LYS A 33 -11.40 15.57 0.48
CA LYS A 33 -11.75 15.45 1.90
C LYS A 33 -10.95 14.36 2.63
N PHE A 34 -10.67 13.24 1.96
CA PHE A 34 -10.01 12.09 2.57
C PHE A 34 -8.51 12.02 2.32
N SER A 35 -7.92 13.06 1.73
CA SER A 35 -6.51 13.07 1.35
C SER A 35 -5.57 12.86 2.53
N LYS A 36 -5.79 13.60 3.63
CA LYS A 36 -4.94 13.48 4.84
C LYS A 36 -5.06 12.10 5.46
N ALA A 37 -6.28 11.57 5.55
CA ALA A 37 -6.51 10.24 6.11
C ALA A 37 -5.86 9.17 5.24
N SER A 38 -5.91 9.32 3.91
CA SER A 38 -5.27 8.38 2.98
C SER A 38 -3.75 8.37 3.14
N VAL A 39 -3.13 9.54 3.22
CA VAL A 39 -1.68 9.66 3.44
C VAL A 39 -1.29 9.06 4.78
N PHE A 40 -2.03 9.35 5.83
CA PHE A 40 -1.77 8.83 7.17
C PHE A 40 -1.86 7.30 7.20
N MET A 41 -2.92 6.74 6.61
CA MET A 41 -3.10 5.29 6.50
C MET A 41 -1.96 4.66 5.69
N GLY A 42 -1.56 5.31 4.60
CA GLY A 42 -0.44 4.87 3.79
C GLY A 42 0.86 4.77 4.58
N TYR A 43 1.16 5.78 5.37
CA TYR A 43 2.35 5.78 6.23
C TYR A 43 2.31 4.66 7.27
N GLN A 44 1.17 4.45 7.90
CA GLN A 44 1.03 3.41 8.90
C GLN A 44 1.25 2.02 8.32
N ILE A 45 0.62 1.75 7.19
CA ILE A 45 0.73 0.44 6.53
C ILE A 45 2.15 0.22 6.02
N GLU A 46 2.73 1.22 5.36
CA GLU A 46 4.10 1.10 4.83
C GLU A 46 5.10 0.86 5.96
N SER A 47 5.01 1.62 7.04
CA SER A 47 5.90 1.46 8.19
C SER A 47 5.77 0.07 8.81
N ALA A 48 4.54 -0.42 8.96
CA ALA A 48 4.29 -1.75 9.50
C ALA A 48 4.87 -2.85 8.61
N LEU A 49 4.70 -2.73 7.30
CA LEU A 49 5.25 -3.69 6.34
C LEU A 49 6.78 -3.69 6.34
N CYS A 50 7.39 -2.51 6.26
CA CYS A 50 8.84 -2.41 6.26
C CYS A 50 9.45 -2.99 7.55
N GLU A 51 8.82 -2.74 8.68
CA GLU A 51 9.26 -3.30 9.96
C GLU A 51 9.08 -4.82 10.01
N ALA A 52 7.94 -5.31 9.55
CA ALA A 52 7.60 -6.73 9.64
C ALA A 52 8.41 -7.62 8.70
N ILE A 53 8.68 -7.16 7.48
CA ILE A 53 9.33 -7.98 6.45
C ILE A 53 10.70 -7.46 6.01
N GLY A 54 11.11 -6.30 6.52
CA GLY A 54 12.45 -5.76 6.25
C GLY A 54 12.64 -5.14 4.87
N TYR A 55 11.57 -4.84 4.15
CA TYR A 55 11.66 -4.16 2.86
C TYR A 55 12.00 -2.68 3.05
N ASP A 56 12.65 -2.10 2.03
CA ASP A 56 12.92 -0.67 2.02
C ASP A 56 11.63 0.12 1.81
N SER A 57 11.55 1.28 2.45
CA SER A 57 10.46 2.21 2.24
C SER A 57 10.77 3.10 1.03
N ARG A 58 9.83 3.19 0.09
CA ARG A 58 9.88 4.12 -1.02
C ARG A 58 8.98 5.34 -0.80
N GLY A 59 8.28 5.36 0.32
CA GLY A 59 7.46 6.49 0.74
C GLY A 59 6.02 6.43 0.29
N VAL A 60 5.26 7.41 0.77
CA VAL A 60 3.88 7.64 0.37
C VAL A 60 3.87 8.75 -0.67
N LYS A 61 3.22 8.51 -1.81
CA LYS A 61 3.25 9.38 -2.99
C LYS A 61 1.84 9.63 -3.49
N PHE A 62 1.71 10.64 -4.33
CA PHE A 62 0.46 10.92 -5.04
C PHE A 62 0.57 10.46 -6.49
N ALA A 63 -0.49 9.85 -6.99
CA ALA A 63 -0.56 9.43 -8.39
C ALA A 63 -1.98 9.48 -8.91
N ASN A 64 -2.10 9.57 -10.23
CA ASN A 64 -3.40 9.67 -10.91
C ASN A 64 -3.89 8.31 -11.37
N PHE A 65 -3.98 7.36 -10.46
CA PHE A 65 -4.57 6.04 -10.75
C PHE A 65 -6.09 6.13 -10.79
N GLN A 66 -6.68 5.48 -11.77
CA GLN A 66 -8.14 5.49 -11.94
C GLN A 66 -8.89 5.03 -10.69
N VAL A 67 -8.45 3.92 -10.08
CA VAL A 67 -9.11 3.38 -8.89
C VAL A 67 -9.09 4.38 -7.72
N LEU A 68 -8.05 5.18 -7.60
CA LEU A 68 -7.95 6.21 -6.55
C LEU A 68 -8.77 7.45 -6.90
N ARG A 69 -8.77 7.88 -8.18
CA ARG A 69 -9.60 9.01 -8.62
C ARG A 69 -11.08 8.76 -8.35
N GLU A 70 -11.52 7.53 -8.60
CA GLU A 70 -12.94 7.17 -8.50
C GLU A 70 -13.38 6.88 -7.08
N THR A 71 -12.47 6.65 -6.14
CA THR A 71 -12.78 6.34 -4.74
C THR A 71 -12.48 7.48 -3.77
N ALA A 72 -11.58 8.38 -4.13
CA ALA A 72 -11.08 9.43 -3.22
C ALA A 72 -12.16 10.39 -2.71
N ASP A 73 -13.25 10.56 -3.44
CA ASP A 73 -14.37 11.43 -3.02
C ASP A 73 -15.27 10.76 -1.98
N TYR A 74 -15.18 9.45 -1.83
CA TYR A 74 -16.13 8.66 -1.04
C TYR A 74 -15.55 8.11 0.25
N CYS A 75 -14.25 7.86 0.29
CA CYS A 75 -13.60 7.30 1.48
C CYS A 75 -12.09 7.47 1.41
N THR A 76 -11.43 7.14 2.52
CA THR A 76 -9.98 6.95 2.55
C THR A 76 -9.60 5.89 1.53
N ALA A 77 -8.65 6.17 0.64
CA ALA A 77 -8.30 5.29 -0.47
C ALA A 77 -6.80 5.28 -0.69
N ILE A 78 -6.23 4.09 -0.76
CA ILE A 78 -4.80 3.89 -1.02
C ILE A 78 -4.57 2.73 -1.98
N LEU A 79 -3.44 2.80 -2.69
CA LEU A 79 -2.93 1.72 -3.52
C LEU A 79 -1.54 1.35 -3.00
N ILE A 80 -1.35 0.09 -2.65
CA ILE A 80 -0.09 -0.41 -2.09
C ILE A 80 0.64 -1.21 -3.16
N GLU A 81 1.89 -0.82 -3.44
CA GLU A 81 2.82 -1.60 -4.24
C GLU A 81 3.68 -2.43 -3.30
N LEU A 82 3.48 -3.74 -3.32
CA LEU A 82 4.05 -4.71 -2.36
C LEU A 82 5.48 -5.16 -2.71
N GLY A 83 6.19 -4.37 -3.44
CA GLY A 83 7.51 -4.71 -3.93
C GLY A 83 7.52 -4.89 -5.44
N PHE A 84 8.69 -5.15 -5.99
CA PHE A 84 8.91 -5.23 -7.44
C PHE A 84 9.06 -6.68 -7.88
N LEU A 85 8.20 -7.14 -8.78
CA LEU A 85 8.36 -8.47 -9.40
C LEU A 85 9.61 -8.55 -10.27
N SER A 86 10.12 -7.42 -10.72
CA SER A 86 11.38 -7.33 -11.47
C SER A 86 12.62 -7.50 -10.60
N ASN A 87 12.49 -7.44 -9.26
CA ASN A 87 13.58 -7.67 -8.33
C ASN A 87 13.54 -9.14 -7.88
N TRP A 88 14.65 -9.86 -8.07
CA TRP A 88 14.72 -11.30 -7.77
C TRP A 88 14.37 -11.62 -6.33
N ASP A 89 14.90 -10.85 -5.37
CA ASP A 89 14.67 -11.12 -3.95
C ASP A 89 13.22 -10.89 -3.56
N GLU A 90 12.62 -9.80 -4.07
CA GLU A 90 11.24 -9.46 -3.74
C GLU A 90 10.24 -10.38 -4.42
N GLU A 91 10.50 -10.76 -5.67
CA GLU A 91 9.69 -11.75 -6.37
C GLU A 91 9.73 -13.10 -5.66
N SER A 92 10.93 -13.55 -5.25
CA SER A 92 11.09 -14.79 -4.52
C SER A 92 10.36 -14.78 -3.19
N TYR A 93 10.39 -13.66 -2.47
CA TYR A 93 9.70 -13.51 -1.20
C TYR A 93 8.19 -13.65 -1.37
N ILE A 94 7.60 -12.93 -2.32
CA ILE A 94 6.14 -12.90 -2.50
C ILE A 94 5.61 -14.18 -3.17
N SER A 95 6.47 -15.02 -3.69
CA SER A 95 6.07 -16.31 -4.26
C SER A 95 5.81 -17.38 -3.20
N ASP A 96 6.13 -17.11 -1.93
CA ASP A 96 5.92 -18.05 -0.83
C ASP A 96 4.64 -17.69 -0.07
N ASN A 97 3.76 -18.69 0.10
CA ASN A 97 2.45 -18.47 0.75
C ASN A 97 2.56 -17.99 2.20
N HIS A 98 3.56 -18.46 2.96
CA HIS A 98 3.76 -17.99 4.33
C HIS A 98 4.13 -16.51 4.35
N ASN A 99 4.91 -16.06 3.38
CA ASN A 99 5.28 -14.64 3.27
C ASN A 99 4.09 -13.78 2.88
N ILE A 100 3.21 -14.27 1.99
CA ILE A 100 1.96 -13.60 1.64
C ILE A 100 1.08 -13.44 2.88
N GLU A 101 0.98 -14.47 3.71
CA GLU A 101 0.20 -14.42 4.95
C GLU A 101 0.77 -13.36 5.91
N ARG A 102 2.09 -13.25 6.02
CA ARG A 102 2.74 -12.24 6.85
C ARG A 102 2.45 -10.83 6.36
N ILE A 103 2.49 -10.62 5.05
CA ILE A 103 2.13 -9.34 4.43
C ILE A 103 0.67 -9.00 4.74
N ALA A 104 -0.24 -9.93 4.50
CA ALA A 104 -1.67 -9.73 4.75
C ALA A 104 -1.95 -9.41 6.22
N LEU A 105 -1.34 -10.14 7.13
CA LEU A 105 -1.49 -9.92 8.56
C LEU A 105 -0.99 -8.53 8.97
N SER A 106 0.17 -8.12 8.46
CA SER A 106 0.72 -6.79 8.76
C SER A 106 -0.22 -5.68 8.31
N ILE A 107 -0.80 -5.81 7.13
CA ILE A 107 -1.76 -4.83 6.61
C ILE A 107 -3.02 -4.80 7.49
N LEU A 108 -3.58 -5.96 7.82
CA LEU A 108 -4.78 -6.05 8.64
C LEU A 108 -4.58 -5.47 10.03
N LEU A 109 -3.45 -5.79 10.68
CA LEU A 109 -3.14 -5.25 12.00
C LEU A 109 -2.95 -3.73 11.96
N SER A 110 -2.34 -3.22 10.91
CA SER A 110 -2.16 -1.78 10.74
C SER A 110 -3.51 -1.07 10.57
N ILE A 111 -4.41 -1.63 9.78
CA ILE A 111 -5.77 -1.11 9.61
C ILE A 111 -6.52 -1.15 10.95
N GLN A 112 -6.42 -2.24 11.67
CA GLN A 112 -7.08 -2.40 12.97
C GLN A 112 -6.64 -1.32 13.95
N LYS A 113 -5.34 -1.06 14.04
CA LYS A 113 -4.81 0.01 14.91
C LYS A 113 -5.34 1.38 14.54
N SER A 114 -5.60 1.62 13.26
CA SER A 114 -6.09 2.91 12.78
C SER A 114 -7.54 3.17 13.15
N ILE A 115 -8.34 2.13 13.35
CA ILE A 115 -9.76 2.26 13.72
C ILE A 115 -10.02 2.05 15.21
N GLU A 116 -9.05 1.55 15.96
CA GLU A 116 -9.11 1.48 17.43
C GLU A 116 -8.67 2.82 18.00
N LEU A 117 -9.59 3.52 18.59
CA LEU A 117 -9.36 4.82 19.21
C LEU A 117 -9.45 4.72 20.73
#